data_01e9e2bc5eab59a8af19eb19dcd4e76a
#
_entry.id   01e9e2bc5eab59a8af19eb19dcd4e76a
#
_cell.length_a   1.000
_cell.length_b   1.000
_cell.length_c   1.000
_cell.angle_alpha   90.00
_cell.angle_beta   90.00
_cell.angle_gamma   90.00
#
_symmetry.space_group_name_H-M   'P 1'
#
loop_
_entity.id
_entity.type
_entity.pdbx_description
1 polymer ?
#
loop_
_entity_poly.entity_id
_entity_poly.type
_entity_poly.pdbx_seq_one_letter_code
_entity_poly.pdbx_strand_id
1 'polypeptide(L)'
;MNRSSYRIPPHLARSIVVLLLLASSGACRERPASAGGPYGEIVAQAIPAVEKAVGLPFKHPPKIEVRTKEQVRDYVLRQIADSGTMREIAGQSSAYKLLGMIPDTLNLPALMTRLLEEQIVGFYDPHTKVLYIVQGSPKESAQLIVTHELVHALQDQYVNLDSIQKLTGNNDRESAAQAVFEGEAVYEQVHAMLGPGNLAVEMPGGWDRVRQTIRNNQSAMPVYSSAPMVIQETLIFPYLSGAEFVKDFREREPSRAPFTDLPVSTSQVLHPYEFFGNRVAPTPVSFARVPGVTPTYQNDLGEFETRLYLYQHLNDAAGASRAASGWNGDWYITFNTARGPAIAWASVWQTPAAAADFYASMQRAEDAREPAANGRVEQITTAEVGGRPVVLLVDTPAGVAAPISIADVRLGTAKPPGGK
;
A
#
# COMPACT_ATOMS: atom_id res chain seq x y z
N MET A 1 -33.32 -19.49 10.54
CA MET A 1 -32.54 -18.30 11.01
C MET A 1 -31.09 -18.49 10.57
N ASN A 2 -30.80 -18.00 9.38
CA ASN A 2 -29.46 -18.14 8.75
C ASN A 2 -28.63 -16.94 9.16
N ARG A 3 -27.68 -17.10 10.08
CA ARG A 3 -26.68 -16.09 10.39
C ARG A 3 -25.62 -16.15 9.29
N SER A 4 -25.79 -15.33 8.27
CA SER A 4 -24.74 -15.02 7.32
C SER A 4 -23.60 -14.32 8.09
N SER A 5 -22.50 -15.03 8.30
CA SER A 5 -21.27 -14.46 8.85
C SER A 5 -20.60 -13.64 7.76
N TYR A 6 -20.87 -12.33 7.74
CA TYR A 6 -20.17 -11.39 6.88
C TYR A 6 -18.71 -11.28 7.33
N ARG A 7 -17.79 -11.75 6.50
CA ARG A 7 -16.35 -11.57 6.65
C ARG A 7 -15.99 -10.19 6.08
N ILE A 8 -15.48 -9.31 6.90
CA ILE A 8 -15.00 -7.97 6.53
C ILE A 8 -13.50 -8.06 6.20
N PRO A 9 -13.01 -7.36 5.15
CA PRO A 9 -11.66 -7.52 4.64
C PRO A 9 -10.60 -6.75 5.44
N PRO A 10 -9.32 -7.17 5.38
CA PRO A 10 -8.19 -6.64 6.15
C PRO A 10 -7.72 -5.23 5.77
N HIS A 11 -8.31 -4.57 4.80
CA HIS A 11 -7.74 -3.41 4.09
C HIS A 11 -8.07 -2.04 4.67
N LEU A 12 -9.09 -1.92 5.52
CA LEU A 12 -9.39 -0.65 6.19
C LEU A 12 -8.25 -0.14 7.08
N ALA A 13 -7.34 -1.03 7.49
CA ALA A 13 -6.14 -0.64 8.23
C ALA A 13 -5.08 0.06 7.36
N ARG A 14 -5.18 -0.02 6.03
CA ARG A 14 -4.22 0.57 5.08
C ARG A 14 -4.71 1.85 4.42
N SER A 15 -6.01 2.12 4.38
CA SER A 15 -6.57 3.40 3.91
C SER A 15 -6.50 4.45 5.02
N ILE A 16 -5.31 4.72 5.52
CA ILE A 16 -5.06 5.82 6.46
C ILE A 16 -4.87 7.06 5.62
N VAL A 17 -5.82 7.98 5.68
CA VAL A 17 -5.72 9.28 5.01
C VAL A 17 -4.54 10.05 5.61
N VAL A 18 -3.39 10.03 4.92
CA VAL A 18 -2.26 10.90 5.24
C VAL A 18 -2.65 12.31 4.82
N LEU A 19 -3.15 13.09 5.78
CA LEU A 19 -3.52 14.47 5.55
C LEU A 19 -2.28 15.32 5.33
N LEU A 20 -2.02 15.69 4.07
CA LEU A 20 -1.02 16.70 3.72
C LEU A 20 -1.51 18.08 4.19
N LEU A 21 -1.17 18.46 5.42
CA LEU A 21 -1.41 19.80 5.95
C LEU A 21 -0.47 20.80 5.27
N LEU A 22 -0.91 21.39 4.17
CA LEU A 22 -0.41 22.68 3.70
C LEU A 22 -1.13 23.76 4.51
N ALA A 23 -0.54 24.17 5.63
CA ALA A 23 -1.09 25.23 6.46
C ALA A 23 -0.93 26.58 5.76
N SER A 24 -2.02 27.13 5.23
CA SER A 24 -2.16 28.55 4.93
C SER A 24 -3.06 29.20 5.98
N SER A 25 -2.49 30.12 6.74
CA SER A 25 -3.18 30.90 7.77
C SER A 25 -4.10 31.95 7.16
N GLY A 26 -5.42 31.75 7.23
CA GLY A 26 -6.44 32.72 6.83
C GLY A 26 -7.51 32.86 7.92
N ALA A 27 -7.82 34.08 8.34
CA ALA A 27 -8.72 34.41 9.44
C ALA A 27 -10.21 34.19 9.08
N CYS A 28 -10.97 33.56 9.98
CA CYS A 28 -12.36 33.17 9.83
C CYS A 28 -13.39 34.28 10.14
N ARG A 29 -14.47 34.28 9.35
CA ARG A 29 -15.74 34.92 9.68
C ARG A 29 -16.85 33.86 9.62
N GLU A 30 -17.52 33.61 10.73
CA GLU A 30 -18.63 32.64 10.82
C GLU A 30 -19.86 33.09 10.03
N ARG A 31 -20.47 32.14 9.27
CA ARG A 31 -21.78 32.26 8.64
C ARG A 31 -22.74 31.19 9.20
N PRO A 32 -24.07 31.45 9.21
CA PRO A 32 -25.04 30.51 9.76
C PRO A 32 -25.15 29.21 8.95
N ALA A 33 -25.43 28.09 9.65
CA ALA A 33 -25.50 26.74 9.13
C ALA A 33 -26.58 26.56 8.04
N SER A 34 -26.21 25.88 6.96
CA SER A 34 -27.10 25.51 5.85
C SER A 34 -27.85 24.18 6.14
N ALA A 35 -28.91 23.90 5.34
CA ALA A 35 -29.82 22.75 5.50
C ALA A 35 -29.19 21.34 5.42
N GLY A 36 -27.85 21.22 5.27
CA GLY A 36 -27.09 19.98 5.18
C GLY A 36 -26.13 19.70 6.35
N GLY A 37 -26.33 20.37 7.51
CA GLY A 37 -25.41 20.27 8.65
C GLY A 37 -24.14 21.13 8.48
N PRO A 38 -23.17 21.04 9.41
CA PRO A 38 -22.02 21.96 9.49
C PRO A 38 -21.07 21.89 8.27
N TYR A 39 -21.12 20.83 7.48
CA TYR A 39 -20.26 20.61 6.31
C TYR A 39 -21.04 20.61 4.98
N GLY A 40 -22.37 20.89 5.00
CA GLY A 40 -23.22 20.81 3.81
C GLY A 40 -22.79 21.74 2.66
N GLU A 41 -22.31 22.96 2.99
CA GLU A 41 -21.78 23.89 1.98
C GLU A 41 -20.47 23.39 1.35
N ILE A 42 -19.58 22.79 2.15
CA ILE A 42 -18.31 22.25 1.68
C ILE A 42 -18.59 21.13 0.67
N VAL A 43 -19.50 20.22 1.00
CA VAL A 43 -19.87 19.09 0.14
C VAL A 43 -20.54 19.59 -1.15
N ALA A 44 -21.51 20.53 -1.04
CA ALA A 44 -22.21 21.09 -2.20
C ALA A 44 -21.27 21.80 -3.18
N GLN A 45 -20.19 22.40 -2.68
CA GLN A 45 -19.16 23.04 -3.52
C GLN A 45 -18.17 22.02 -4.09
N ALA A 46 -17.84 20.95 -3.35
CA ALA A 46 -16.87 19.96 -3.76
C ALA A 46 -17.40 18.99 -4.84
N ILE A 47 -18.68 18.62 -4.80
CA ILE A 47 -19.28 17.67 -5.76
C ILE A 47 -19.00 18.08 -7.22
N PRO A 48 -19.40 19.27 -7.71
CA PRO A 48 -19.16 19.64 -9.11
C PRO A 48 -17.66 19.78 -9.44
N ALA A 49 -16.82 20.14 -8.47
CA ALA A 49 -15.38 20.21 -8.66
C ALA A 49 -14.78 18.81 -8.86
N VAL A 50 -15.19 17.82 -8.05
CA VAL A 50 -14.78 16.42 -8.16
C VAL A 50 -15.28 15.80 -9.46
N GLU A 51 -16.56 15.99 -9.83
CA GLU A 51 -17.11 15.50 -11.10
C GLU A 51 -16.31 16.02 -12.31
N LYS A 52 -15.97 17.31 -12.27
CA LYS A 52 -15.17 17.93 -13.33
C LYS A 52 -13.74 17.37 -13.35
N ALA A 53 -13.11 17.19 -12.22
CA ALA A 53 -11.75 16.70 -12.11
C ALA A 53 -11.65 15.23 -12.54
N VAL A 54 -12.49 14.36 -12.01
CA VAL A 54 -12.55 12.93 -12.37
C VAL A 54 -13.05 12.71 -13.81
N GLY A 55 -13.86 13.64 -14.33
CA GLY A 55 -14.47 13.53 -15.66
C GLY A 55 -15.70 12.63 -15.73
N LEU A 56 -16.29 12.30 -14.57
CA LEU A 56 -17.47 11.44 -14.44
C LEU A 56 -18.48 12.07 -13.46
N PRO A 57 -19.81 11.99 -13.74
CA PRO A 57 -20.82 12.47 -12.80
C PRO A 57 -21.09 11.46 -11.67
N PHE A 58 -21.53 11.93 -10.52
CA PHE A 58 -22.14 11.05 -9.52
C PHE A 58 -23.45 10.44 -10.08
N LYS A 59 -23.62 9.11 -9.98
CA LYS A 59 -24.86 8.43 -10.38
C LYS A 59 -26.00 8.72 -9.39
N HIS A 60 -25.64 8.98 -8.14
CA HIS A 60 -26.55 9.41 -7.07
C HIS A 60 -25.77 10.24 -6.03
N PRO A 61 -26.45 11.14 -5.31
CA PRO A 61 -25.79 11.95 -4.29
C PRO A 61 -25.10 11.07 -3.22
N PRO A 62 -23.85 11.39 -2.83
CA PRO A 62 -23.15 10.66 -1.77
C PRO A 62 -23.86 10.86 -0.42
N LYS A 63 -23.92 9.81 0.39
CA LYS A 63 -24.43 9.90 1.77
C LYS A 63 -23.31 10.39 2.68
N ILE A 64 -23.66 11.32 3.58
CA ILE A 64 -22.70 11.95 4.48
C ILE A 64 -23.24 11.87 5.89
N GLU A 65 -22.40 11.48 6.84
CA GLU A 65 -22.70 11.48 8.26
C GLU A 65 -21.57 12.13 9.06
N VAL A 66 -21.97 12.94 10.03
CA VAL A 66 -21.03 13.54 10.99
C VAL A 66 -20.98 12.67 12.24
N ARG A 67 -19.77 12.33 12.68
CA ARG A 67 -19.50 11.47 13.83
C ARG A 67 -18.49 12.12 14.76
N THR A 68 -18.53 11.79 16.06
CA THR A 68 -17.47 12.20 16.97
C THR A 68 -16.18 11.41 16.67
N LYS A 69 -15.03 11.92 17.11
CA LYS A 69 -13.74 11.23 16.94
C LYS A 69 -13.77 9.84 17.58
N GLU A 70 -14.42 9.70 18.73
CA GLU A 70 -14.59 8.43 19.44
C GLU A 70 -15.44 7.44 18.64
N GLN A 71 -16.55 7.89 18.05
CA GLN A 71 -17.42 7.04 17.23
C GLN A 71 -16.69 6.53 15.99
N VAL A 72 -15.90 7.38 15.33
CA VAL A 72 -15.09 7.00 14.17
C VAL A 72 -13.99 6.04 14.59
N ARG A 73 -13.26 6.33 15.67
CA ARG A 73 -12.25 5.44 16.25
C ARG A 73 -12.83 4.06 16.56
N ASP A 74 -13.92 4.01 17.29
CA ASP A 74 -14.55 2.75 17.69
C ASP A 74 -15.07 1.94 16.48
N TYR A 75 -15.52 2.63 15.43
CA TYR A 75 -15.90 2.00 14.19
C TYR A 75 -14.68 1.33 13.53
N VAL A 76 -13.59 2.08 13.33
CA VAL A 76 -12.37 1.58 12.70
C VAL A 76 -11.72 0.47 13.52
N LEU A 77 -11.68 0.60 14.86
CA LEU A 77 -11.14 -0.45 15.72
C LEU A 77 -11.93 -1.76 15.61
N ARG A 78 -13.26 -1.70 15.45
CA ARG A 78 -14.07 -2.89 15.19
C ARG A 78 -13.74 -3.55 13.85
N GLN A 79 -13.42 -2.75 12.83
CA GLN A 79 -13.00 -3.27 11.51
C GLN A 79 -11.64 -3.98 11.59
N ILE A 80 -10.68 -3.41 12.32
CA ILE A 80 -9.36 -4.04 12.52
C ILE A 80 -9.46 -5.30 13.38
N ALA A 81 -10.35 -5.30 14.39
CA ALA A 81 -10.54 -6.45 15.28
C ALA A 81 -11.13 -7.69 14.57
N ASP A 82 -11.55 -7.57 13.31
CA ASP A 82 -11.95 -8.74 12.53
C ASP A 82 -10.81 -9.76 12.45
N SER A 83 -11.16 -11.03 12.66
CA SER A 83 -10.20 -12.12 12.75
C SER A 83 -9.36 -12.33 11.47
N GLY A 84 -9.87 -11.89 10.33
CA GLY A 84 -9.17 -11.94 9.04
C GLY A 84 -8.06 -10.89 8.98
N THR A 85 -8.40 -9.63 9.27
CA THR A 85 -7.47 -8.50 9.31
C THR A 85 -6.35 -8.71 10.32
N MET A 86 -6.69 -9.14 11.53
CA MET A 86 -5.69 -9.40 12.57
C MET A 86 -4.71 -10.51 12.18
N ARG A 87 -5.19 -11.54 11.49
CA ARG A 87 -4.34 -12.64 11.00
C ARG A 87 -3.37 -12.17 9.92
N GLU A 88 -3.86 -11.32 9.02
CA GLU A 88 -3.04 -10.72 7.95
C GLU A 88 -1.93 -9.84 8.54
N ILE A 89 -2.29 -8.90 9.44
CA ILE A 89 -1.31 -8.03 10.12
C ILE A 89 -0.29 -8.84 10.92
N ALA A 90 -0.73 -9.90 11.62
CA ALA A 90 0.17 -10.76 12.38
C ALA A 90 1.13 -11.55 11.50
N GLY A 91 0.64 -12.08 10.36
CA GLY A 91 1.45 -12.78 9.37
C GLY A 91 2.49 -11.88 8.74
N GLN A 92 2.09 -10.70 8.27
CA GLN A 92 2.99 -9.69 7.73
C GLN A 92 4.02 -9.22 8.77
N SER A 93 3.59 -9.00 10.02
CA SER A 93 4.50 -8.67 11.11
C SER A 93 5.58 -9.74 11.32
N SER A 94 5.19 -11.01 11.25
CA SER A 94 6.15 -12.13 11.36
C SER A 94 7.16 -12.12 10.21
N ALA A 95 6.72 -11.93 8.96
CA ALA A 95 7.60 -11.85 7.81
C ALA A 95 8.56 -10.65 7.90
N TYR A 96 8.05 -9.46 8.22
CA TYR A 96 8.88 -8.25 8.34
C TYR A 96 9.93 -8.37 9.46
N LYS A 97 9.62 -9.03 10.58
CA LYS A 97 10.59 -9.33 11.63
C LYS A 97 11.68 -10.27 11.14
N LEU A 98 11.31 -11.37 10.49
CA LEU A 98 12.24 -12.33 9.93
C LEU A 98 13.14 -11.73 8.86
N LEU A 99 12.62 -10.78 8.06
CA LEU A 99 13.40 -10.02 7.08
C LEU A 99 14.16 -8.82 7.69
N GLY A 100 14.05 -8.58 9.01
CA GLY A 100 14.72 -7.46 9.68
C GLY A 100 14.19 -6.06 9.26
N MET A 101 13.02 -5.99 8.64
CA MET A 101 12.41 -4.73 8.21
C MET A 101 11.76 -3.96 9.37
N ILE A 102 11.40 -4.68 10.44
CA ILE A 102 10.90 -4.10 11.71
C ILE A 102 11.55 -4.79 12.91
N PRO A 103 11.70 -4.09 14.06
CA PRO A 103 12.24 -4.69 15.28
C PRO A 103 11.39 -5.87 15.77
N ASP A 104 12.03 -6.91 16.33
CA ASP A 104 11.34 -8.08 16.89
C ASP A 104 10.37 -7.71 18.02
N THR A 105 10.70 -6.66 18.77
CA THR A 105 9.88 -6.15 19.89
C THR A 105 8.66 -5.35 19.45
N LEU A 106 8.55 -5.01 18.17
CA LEU A 106 7.44 -4.20 17.67
C LEU A 106 6.12 -4.96 17.72
N ASN A 107 5.11 -4.34 18.32
CA ASN A 107 3.72 -4.78 18.19
C ASN A 107 3.05 -4.03 17.03
N LEU A 108 3.08 -4.62 15.83
CA LEU A 108 2.54 -4.00 14.63
C LEU A 108 1.03 -3.70 14.74
N PRO A 109 0.16 -4.59 15.23
CA PRO A 109 -1.25 -4.27 15.45
C PRO A 109 -1.47 -3.04 16.33
N ALA A 110 -0.74 -2.92 17.43
CA ALA A 110 -0.84 -1.76 18.32
C ALA A 110 -0.30 -0.48 17.67
N LEU A 111 0.74 -0.56 16.85
CA LEU A 111 1.24 0.57 16.07
C LEU A 111 0.19 1.02 15.03
N MET A 112 -0.42 0.10 14.29
CA MET A 112 -1.45 0.42 13.30
C MET A 112 -2.66 1.10 13.95
N THR A 113 -3.09 0.64 15.12
CA THR A 113 -4.14 1.30 15.91
C THR A 113 -3.79 2.75 16.24
N ARG A 114 -2.58 3.01 16.75
CA ARG A 114 -2.13 4.38 17.10
C ARG A 114 -2.00 5.28 15.87
N LEU A 115 -1.53 4.75 14.75
CA LEU A 115 -1.45 5.48 13.48
C LEU A 115 -2.84 5.91 13.01
N LEU A 116 -3.84 5.03 13.10
CA LEU A 116 -5.22 5.34 12.80
C LEU A 116 -5.77 6.44 13.72
N GLU A 117 -5.55 6.33 15.03
CA GLU A 117 -6.01 7.33 16.00
C GLU A 117 -5.38 8.71 15.76
N GLU A 118 -4.12 8.76 15.29
CA GLU A 118 -3.43 10.01 14.97
C GLU A 118 -4.00 10.69 13.72
N GLN A 119 -4.34 9.90 12.69
CA GLN A 119 -4.60 10.41 11.35
C GLN A 119 -6.08 10.54 10.99
N ILE A 120 -6.99 9.97 11.80
CA ILE A 120 -8.39 9.89 11.44
C ILE A 120 -9.10 11.26 11.58
N VAL A 121 -9.55 11.80 10.44
CA VAL A 121 -10.29 13.06 10.35
C VAL A 121 -11.62 12.89 9.61
N GLY A 122 -11.70 11.88 8.75
CA GLY A 122 -12.87 11.44 7.99
C GLY A 122 -12.50 10.25 7.12
N PHE A 123 -13.49 9.58 6.55
CA PHE A 123 -13.28 8.49 5.61
C PHE A 123 -14.57 8.14 4.87
N TYR A 124 -14.42 7.64 3.65
CA TYR A 124 -15.50 6.96 2.93
C TYR A 124 -15.50 5.47 3.25
N ASP A 125 -16.67 4.94 3.63
CA ASP A 125 -16.84 3.51 3.87
C ASP A 125 -17.55 2.87 2.67
N PRO A 126 -16.84 2.06 1.87
CA PRO A 126 -17.40 1.42 0.70
C PRO A 126 -18.42 0.32 1.03
N HIS A 127 -18.46 -0.15 2.29
CA HIS A 127 -19.46 -1.13 2.73
C HIS A 127 -20.82 -0.46 3.01
N THR A 128 -20.83 0.63 3.76
CA THR A 128 -22.06 1.38 4.09
C THR A 128 -22.44 2.41 3.03
N LYS A 129 -21.51 2.74 2.11
CA LYS A 129 -21.63 3.80 1.08
C LYS A 129 -21.85 5.18 1.72
N VAL A 130 -21.17 5.43 2.84
CA VAL A 130 -21.29 6.67 3.62
C VAL A 130 -19.93 7.32 3.77
N LEU A 131 -19.87 8.63 3.55
CA LEU A 131 -18.74 9.48 3.90
C LEU A 131 -18.92 9.96 5.34
N TYR A 132 -18.02 9.58 6.22
CA TYR A 132 -17.98 10.00 7.62
C TYR A 132 -17.03 11.17 7.81
N ILE A 133 -17.51 12.25 8.45
CA ILE A 133 -16.72 13.43 8.77
C ILE A 133 -16.64 13.56 10.30
N VAL A 134 -15.43 13.78 10.83
CA VAL A 134 -15.24 13.99 12.27
C VAL A 134 -15.77 15.36 12.67
N GLN A 135 -16.64 15.38 13.68
CA GLN A 135 -17.20 16.60 14.25
C GLN A 135 -16.09 17.49 14.82
N GLY A 136 -16.17 18.80 14.54
CA GLY A 136 -15.22 19.78 15.05
C GLY A 136 -13.92 19.88 14.25
N SER A 137 -13.79 19.18 13.11
CA SER A 137 -12.67 19.37 12.20
C SER A 137 -12.62 20.81 11.69
N PRO A 138 -11.44 21.47 11.68
CA PRO A 138 -11.28 22.79 11.08
C PRO A 138 -11.79 22.83 9.64
N LYS A 139 -12.36 23.94 9.21
CA LYS A 139 -13.02 24.07 7.90
C LYS A 139 -12.08 23.70 6.74
N GLU A 140 -10.83 24.16 6.81
CA GLU A 140 -9.81 23.92 5.80
C GLU A 140 -9.46 22.42 5.72
N SER A 141 -9.27 21.78 6.86
CA SER A 141 -9.05 20.32 6.93
C SER A 141 -10.27 19.54 6.46
N ALA A 142 -11.47 19.95 6.83
CA ALA A 142 -12.72 19.33 6.39
C ALA A 142 -12.89 19.43 4.87
N GLN A 143 -12.52 20.57 4.25
CA GLN A 143 -12.59 20.73 2.80
C GLN A 143 -11.64 19.80 2.06
N LEU A 144 -10.40 19.65 2.55
CA LEU A 144 -9.40 18.70 2.02
C LEU A 144 -9.95 17.28 2.05
N ILE A 145 -10.41 16.84 3.23
CA ILE A 145 -10.90 15.48 3.44
C ILE A 145 -12.15 15.21 2.61
N VAL A 146 -13.12 16.11 2.67
CA VAL A 146 -14.39 15.96 1.91
C VAL A 146 -14.10 15.81 0.42
N THR A 147 -13.18 16.60 -0.13
CA THR A 147 -12.83 16.50 -1.55
C THR A 147 -12.21 15.14 -1.87
N HIS A 148 -11.27 14.67 -1.04
CA HIS A 148 -10.63 13.37 -1.18
C HIS A 148 -11.65 12.22 -1.11
N GLU A 149 -12.45 12.20 -0.05
CA GLU A 149 -13.42 11.12 0.19
C GLU A 149 -14.58 11.13 -0.81
N LEU A 150 -14.91 12.28 -1.39
CA LEU A 150 -15.86 12.36 -2.50
C LEU A 150 -15.33 11.70 -3.79
N VAL A 151 -14.01 11.72 -4.03
CA VAL A 151 -13.43 10.95 -5.14
C VAL A 151 -13.67 9.47 -4.90
N HIS A 152 -13.41 8.95 -3.70
CA HIS A 152 -13.71 7.55 -3.38
C HIS A 152 -15.19 7.20 -3.50
N ALA A 153 -16.07 8.08 -3.03
CA ALA A 153 -17.52 7.90 -3.17
C ALA A 153 -17.97 7.87 -4.65
N LEU A 154 -17.28 8.63 -5.52
CA LEU A 154 -17.52 8.59 -6.95
C LEU A 154 -16.96 7.31 -7.58
N GLN A 155 -15.71 6.95 -7.29
CA GLN A 155 -15.07 5.71 -7.76
C GLN A 155 -15.96 4.50 -7.45
N ASP A 156 -16.48 4.40 -6.21
CA ASP A 156 -17.30 3.28 -5.74
C ASP A 156 -18.66 3.18 -6.45
N GLN A 157 -19.15 4.25 -7.07
CA GLN A 157 -20.36 4.20 -7.91
C GLN A 157 -20.11 3.59 -9.30
N TYR A 158 -18.84 3.50 -9.73
CA TYR A 158 -18.44 2.94 -11.02
C TYR A 158 -17.77 1.58 -10.91
N VAL A 159 -17.02 1.36 -9.83
CA VAL A 159 -16.38 0.08 -9.51
C VAL A 159 -16.71 -0.29 -8.06
N ASN A 160 -16.78 -1.57 -7.75
CA ASN A 160 -17.11 -2.00 -6.40
C ASN A 160 -15.83 -2.01 -5.54
N LEU A 161 -15.55 -0.89 -4.83
CA LEU A 161 -14.38 -0.77 -3.95
C LEU A 161 -14.36 -1.82 -2.84
N ASP A 162 -15.53 -2.16 -2.27
CA ASP A 162 -15.63 -3.22 -1.26
C ASP A 162 -15.15 -4.60 -1.80
N SER A 163 -15.40 -4.88 -3.07
CA SER A 163 -14.91 -6.12 -3.70
C SER A 163 -13.42 -6.08 -4.02
N ILE A 164 -12.88 -4.93 -4.38
CA ILE A 164 -11.46 -4.75 -4.70
C ILE A 164 -10.64 -4.84 -3.41
N GLN A 165 -11.12 -4.23 -2.34
CA GLN A 165 -10.52 -4.34 -1.01
C GLN A 165 -10.54 -5.77 -0.44
N LYS A 166 -11.32 -6.69 -1.01
CA LYS A 166 -11.36 -8.12 -0.64
C LYS A 166 -10.36 -9.00 -1.40
N LEU A 167 -9.50 -8.42 -2.25
CA LEU A 167 -8.40 -9.12 -2.88
C LEU A 167 -7.32 -9.40 -1.82
N THR A 168 -7.43 -10.52 -1.12
CA THR A 168 -6.45 -10.95 -0.10
C THR A 168 -5.46 -11.95 -0.65
N GLY A 169 -4.26 -12.01 -0.07
CA GLY A 169 -3.25 -13.04 -0.41
C GLY A 169 -2.41 -12.70 -1.64
N ASN A 170 -2.36 -11.42 -2.04
CA ASN A 170 -1.37 -10.89 -2.97
C ASN A 170 -1.16 -9.41 -2.66
N ASN A 171 -0.20 -9.13 -1.77
CA ASN A 171 0.08 -7.81 -1.23
C ASN A 171 0.53 -6.81 -2.30
N ASP A 172 1.31 -7.28 -3.28
CA ASP A 172 1.81 -6.46 -4.39
C ASP A 172 0.66 -5.93 -5.26
N ARG A 173 -0.25 -6.83 -5.68
CA ARG A 173 -1.41 -6.45 -6.49
C ARG A 173 -2.37 -5.55 -5.73
N GLU A 174 -2.56 -5.80 -4.45
CA GLU A 174 -3.39 -4.99 -3.58
C GLU A 174 -2.81 -3.57 -3.44
N SER A 175 -1.52 -3.46 -3.16
CA SER A 175 -0.81 -2.19 -3.06
C SER A 175 -0.84 -1.41 -4.38
N ALA A 176 -0.74 -2.09 -5.52
CA ALA A 176 -0.87 -1.48 -6.83
C ALA A 176 -2.29 -0.94 -7.11
N ALA A 177 -3.33 -1.68 -6.73
CA ALA A 177 -4.70 -1.21 -6.86
C ALA A 177 -4.99 -0.01 -5.95
N GLN A 178 -4.54 -0.06 -4.69
CA GLN A 178 -4.64 1.06 -3.75
C GLN A 178 -3.92 2.31 -4.28
N ALA A 179 -2.75 2.15 -4.91
CA ALA A 179 -2.02 3.26 -5.51
C ALA A 179 -2.86 4.00 -6.56
N VAL A 180 -3.71 3.32 -7.32
CA VAL A 180 -4.59 4.00 -8.27
C VAL A 180 -5.73 4.72 -7.56
N PHE A 181 -6.39 4.09 -6.60
CA PHE A 181 -7.53 4.71 -5.91
C PHE A 181 -7.10 5.91 -5.07
N GLU A 182 -6.10 5.74 -4.22
CA GLU A 182 -5.59 6.82 -3.36
C GLU A 182 -4.85 7.88 -4.17
N GLY A 183 -4.07 7.46 -5.16
CA GLY A 183 -3.36 8.36 -6.07
C GLY A 183 -4.31 9.24 -6.87
N GLU A 184 -5.41 8.69 -7.39
CA GLU A 184 -6.44 9.48 -8.07
C GLU A 184 -7.14 10.44 -7.09
N ALA A 185 -7.48 9.98 -5.88
CA ALA A 185 -8.10 10.83 -4.88
C ALA A 185 -7.21 12.04 -4.53
N VAL A 186 -5.91 11.83 -4.34
CA VAL A 186 -4.94 12.93 -4.10
C VAL A 186 -4.76 13.81 -5.33
N TYR A 187 -4.59 13.21 -6.51
CA TYR A 187 -4.38 13.95 -7.75
C TYR A 187 -5.56 14.86 -8.06
N GLU A 188 -6.79 14.34 -8.01
CA GLU A 188 -8.00 15.11 -8.29
C GLU A 188 -8.35 16.09 -7.17
N GLN A 189 -8.05 15.77 -5.91
CA GLN A 189 -8.14 16.69 -4.79
C GLN A 189 -7.28 17.94 -5.03
N VAL A 190 -6.02 17.76 -5.43
CA VAL A 190 -5.10 18.86 -5.72
C VAL A 190 -5.64 19.72 -6.87
N HIS A 191 -6.13 19.09 -7.95
CA HIS A 191 -6.69 19.79 -9.10
C HIS A 191 -8.00 20.52 -8.78
N ALA A 192 -8.88 19.91 -7.98
CA ALA A 192 -10.13 20.54 -7.56
C ALA A 192 -9.90 21.77 -6.68
N MET A 193 -8.83 21.77 -5.86
CA MET A 193 -8.55 22.85 -4.91
C MET A 193 -7.67 23.96 -5.47
N LEU A 194 -6.67 23.60 -6.26
CA LEU A 194 -5.65 24.56 -6.75
C LEU A 194 -5.84 24.95 -8.21
N GLY A 195 -6.78 24.29 -8.90
CA GLY A 195 -7.01 24.44 -10.32
C GLY A 195 -5.95 23.72 -11.19
N PRO A 196 -6.23 23.56 -12.50
CA PRO A 196 -5.29 22.99 -13.45
C PRO A 196 -4.06 23.91 -13.61
N GLY A 197 -2.88 23.32 -13.84
CA GLY A 197 -1.63 24.05 -14.07
C GLY A 197 -0.86 24.37 -12.78
N ASN A 198 -1.11 23.65 -11.68
CA ASN A 198 -0.29 23.78 -10.48
C ASN A 198 1.09 23.18 -10.71
N LEU A 199 2.06 24.04 -11.06
CA LEU A 199 3.45 23.66 -11.37
C LEU A 199 4.11 22.85 -10.24
N ALA A 200 3.65 22.96 -8.99
CA ALA A 200 4.26 22.26 -7.86
C ALA A 200 4.14 20.74 -7.97
N VAL A 201 3.04 20.22 -8.54
CA VAL A 201 2.79 18.77 -8.71
C VAL A 201 2.90 18.32 -10.17
N GLU A 202 2.72 19.23 -11.13
CA GLU A 202 2.84 18.91 -12.56
C GLU A 202 4.29 18.85 -13.05
N MET A 203 5.22 19.57 -12.41
CA MET A 203 6.64 19.48 -12.76
C MET A 203 7.23 18.09 -12.38
N PRO A 204 8.21 17.59 -13.17
CA PRO A 204 8.94 16.39 -12.80
C PRO A 204 9.49 16.47 -11.37
N GLY A 205 9.30 15.39 -10.59
CA GLY A 205 9.70 15.34 -9.17
C GLY A 205 8.82 16.20 -8.24
N GLY A 206 7.64 16.64 -8.67
CA GLY A 206 6.67 17.35 -7.83
C GLY A 206 6.24 16.54 -6.62
N TRP A 207 5.90 15.30 -6.83
CA TRP A 207 5.49 14.36 -5.79
C TRP A 207 6.63 13.97 -4.85
N ASP A 208 7.87 13.93 -5.33
CA ASP A 208 9.05 13.75 -4.46
C ASP A 208 9.25 14.93 -3.51
N ARG A 209 8.99 16.16 -3.97
CA ARG A 209 9.00 17.35 -3.10
C ARG A 209 7.91 17.30 -2.03
N VAL A 210 6.72 16.78 -2.40
CA VAL A 210 5.64 16.52 -1.43
C VAL A 210 6.08 15.48 -0.41
N ARG A 211 6.67 14.37 -0.83
CA ARG A 211 7.26 13.34 0.05
C ARG A 211 8.28 13.94 1.01
N GLN A 212 9.19 14.77 0.51
CA GLN A 212 10.18 15.44 1.34
C GLN A 212 9.54 16.38 2.35
N THR A 213 8.48 17.09 1.97
CA THR A 213 7.74 17.98 2.88
C THR A 213 7.08 17.18 4.01
N ILE A 214 6.48 16.00 3.71
CA ILE A 214 5.93 15.10 4.74
C ILE A 214 7.02 14.67 5.71
N ARG A 215 8.17 14.22 5.20
CA ARG A 215 9.31 13.81 6.03
C ARG A 215 9.86 14.94 6.91
N ASN A 216 9.82 16.17 6.42
CA ASN A 216 10.28 17.32 7.18
C ASN A 216 9.29 17.83 8.24
N ASN A 217 7.99 17.47 8.11
CA ASN A 217 6.94 17.91 9.03
C ASN A 217 6.64 16.88 10.13
N GLN A 218 7.67 16.25 10.67
CA GLN A 218 7.57 15.13 11.62
C GLN A 218 6.86 15.50 12.94
N SER A 219 6.94 16.76 13.37
CA SER A 219 6.32 17.20 14.63
C SER A 219 4.79 17.16 14.63
N ALA A 220 4.16 17.17 13.47
CA ALA A 220 2.70 17.14 13.34
C ALA A 220 2.12 15.71 13.45
N MET A 221 2.94 14.67 13.23
CA MET A 221 2.53 13.27 13.24
C MET A 221 3.56 12.39 14.00
N PRO A 222 3.63 12.49 15.33
CA PRO A 222 4.67 11.83 16.12
C PRO A 222 4.61 10.30 16.07
N VAL A 223 3.43 9.68 15.95
CA VAL A 223 3.31 8.21 15.84
C VAL A 223 3.84 7.76 14.48
N TYR A 224 3.44 8.41 13.40
CA TYR A 224 3.94 8.12 12.05
C TYR A 224 5.46 8.31 11.98
N SER A 225 5.99 9.41 12.50
CA SER A 225 7.42 9.73 12.44
C SER A 225 8.28 8.77 13.25
N SER A 226 7.73 8.14 14.29
CA SER A 226 8.40 7.12 15.11
C SER A 226 8.24 5.69 14.58
N ALA A 227 7.41 5.48 13.56
CA ALA A 227 7.21 4.17 12.98
C ALA A 227 8.46 3.71 12.20
N PRO A 228 8.71 2.39 12.07
CA PRO A 228 9.76 1.88 11.17
C PRO A 228 9.60 2.40 9.74
N MET A 229 10.72 2.57 9.04
CA MET A 229 10.76 3.11 7.68
C MET A 229 9.82 2.36 6.74
N VAL A 230 9.81 1.02 6.77
CA VAL A 230 8.90 0.23 5.93
C VAL A 230 7.43 0.59 6.16
N ILE A 231 7.02 0.83 7.40
CA ILE A 231 5.64 1.24 7.72
C ILE A 231 5.36 2.66 7.20
N GLN A 232 6.29 3.59 7.39
CA GLN A 232 6.14 4.94 6.85
C GLN A 232 5.97 4.94 5.33
N GLU A 233 6.83 4.21 4.62
CA GLU A 233 6.82 4.17 3.15
C GLU A 233 5.59 3.42 2.60
N THR A 234 5.17 2.31 3.22
CA THR A 234 3.95 1.60 2.78
C THR A 234 2.69 2.43 2.98
N LEU A 235 2.66 3.29 4.00
CA LEU A 235 1.53 4.20 4.22
C LEU A 235 1.44 5.34 3.20
N ILE A 236 2.59 5.86 2.72
CA ILE A 236 2.58 6.99 1.77
C ILE A 236 2.64 6.58 0.31
N PHE A 237 3.07 5.37 0.01
CA PHE A 237 3.21 4.86 -1.37
C PHE A 237 1.93 5.00 -2.19
N PRO A 238 0.74 4.59 -1.73
CA PRO A 238 -0.49 4.70 -2.50
C PRO A 238 -0.81 6.14 -2.89
N TYR A 239 -0.53 7.08 -2.02
CA TYR A 239 -0.84 8.50 -2.25
C TYR A 239 0.13 9.17 -3.22
N LEU A 240 1.43 8.99 -3.03
CA LEU A 240 2.45 9.75 -3.76
C LEU A 240 2.87 9.06 -5.06
N SER A 241 3.23 7.78 -5.00
CA SER A 241 3.55 7.02 -6.20
C SER A 241 2.31 6.75 -7.05
N GLY A 242 1.16 6.59 -6.37
CA GLY A 242 -0.12 6.50 -7.04
C GLY A 242 -0.51 7.79 -7.78
N ALA A 243 -0.34 8.97 -7.16
CA ALA A 243 -0.63 10.24 -7.85
C ALA A 243 0.29 10.49 -9.06
N GLU A 244 1.56 10.07 -8.97
CA GLU A 244 2.48 10.13 -10.10
C GLU A 244 2.06 9.18 -11.24
N PHE A 245 1.67 7.94 -10.92
CA PHE A 245 1.10 7.01 -11.88
C PHE A 245 -0.19 7.54 -12.52
N VAL A 246 -1.10 8.11 -11.72
CA VAL A 246 -2.37 8.68 -12.20
C VAL A 246 -2.11 9.88 -13.12
N LYS A 247 -1.12 10.72 -12.81
CA LYS A 247 -0.69 11.79 -13.71
C LYS A 247 -0.28 11.23 -15.07
N ASP A 248 0.63 10.24 -15.09
CA ASP A 248 1.06 9.58 -16.34
C ASP A 248 -0.12 8.94 -17.09
N PHE A 249 -1.07 8.36 -16.34
CA PHE A 249 -2.28 7.78 -16.92
C PHE A 249 -3.15 8.85 -17.61
N ARG A 250 -3.43 9.97 -16.93
CA ARG A 250 -4.22 11.08 -17.46
C ARG A 250 -3.59 11.73 -18.69
N GLU A 251 -2.25 11.83 -18.72
CA GLU A 251 -1.53 12.36 -19.88
C GLU A 251 -1.65 11.45 -21.12
N ARG A 252 -1.68 10.13 -20.93
CA ARG A 252 -1.75 9.14 -22.03
C ARG A 252 -3.15 8.75 -22.43
N GLU A 253 -4.08 8.71 -21.46
CA GLU A 253 -5.45 8.23 -21.61
C GLU A 253 -6.45 9.25 -21.04
N PRO A 254 -6.49 10.50 -21.55
CA PRO A 254 -7.24 11.63 -20.93
C PRO A 254 -8.76 11.40 -20.87
N SER A 255 -9.30 10.49 -21.68
CA SER A 255 -10.75 10.18 -21.72
C SER A 255 -11.15 9.01 -20.79
N ARG A 256 -10.18 8.35 -20.13
CA ARG A 256 -10.44 7.21 -19.26
C ARG A 256 -10.17 7.55 -17.80
N ALA A 257 -11.00 7.03 -16.90
CA ALA A 257 -10.74 7.12 -15.48
C ALA A 257 -9.72 6.02 -15.07
N PRO A 258 -8.63 6.37 -14.36
CA PRO A 258 -7.56 5.43 -13.98
C PRO A 258 -8.07 4.19 -13.25
N PHE A 259 -9.04 4.33 -12.37
CA PHE A 259 -9.61 3.22 -11.59
C PHE A 259 -10.37 2.17 -12.42
N THR A 260 -10.62 2.44 -13.70
CA THR A 260 -11.27 1.47 -14.62
C THR A 260 -10.30 0.45 -15.21
N ASP A 261 -8.99 0.66 -15.01
CA ASP A 261 -7.94 -0.18 -15.57
C ASP A 261 -6.73 -0.24 -14.62
N LEU A 262 -6.77 -1.20 -13.70
CA LEU A 262 -5.82 -1.28 -12.59
C LEU A 262 -4.51 -1.97 -12.98
N PRO A 263 -3.36 -1.49 -12.50
CA PRO A 263 -2.11 -2.24 -12.55
C PRO A 263 -2.22 -3.53 -11.72
N VAL A 264 -1.44 -4.52 -12.07
CA VAL A 264 -1.44 -5.84 -11.41
C VAL A 264 -0.20 -6.05 -10.53
N SER A 265 0.67 -5.05 -10.43
CA SER A 265 1.86 -5.06 -9.57
C SER A 265 2.32 -3.64 -9.24
N THR A 266 3.03 -3.49 -8.12
CA THR A 266 3.71 -2.24 -7.77
C THR A 266 4.80 -1.86 -8.78
N SER A 267 5.39 -2.85 -9.47
CA SER A 267 6.31 -2.62 -10.60
C SER A 267 5.65 -1.76 -11.68
N GLN A 268 4.41 -2.05 -12.06
CA GLN A 268 3.68 -1.27 -13.06
C GLN A 268 3.34 0.15 -12.59
N VAL A 269 3.18 0.36 -11.29
CA VAL A 269 3.00 1.71 -10.70
C VAL A 269 4.32 2.48 -10.73
N LEU A 270 5.42 1.84 -10.34
CA LEU A 270 6.76 2.43 -10.29
C LEU A 270 7.37 2.65 -11.67
N HIS A 271 6.93 1.86 -12.65
CA HIS A 271 7.38 1.88 -14.03
C HIS A 271 6.18 1.94 -14.99
N PRO A 272 5.54 3.11 -15.17
CA PRO A 272 4.33 3.22 -16.01
C PRO A 272 4.51 2.69 -17.43
N TYR A 273 5.74 2.65 -17.97
CA TYR A 273 6.02 2.04 -19.28
C TYR A 273 5.71 0.54 -19.32
N GLU A 274 5.79 -0.18 -18.19
CA GLU A 274 5.40 -1.60 -18.11
C GLU A 274 3.88 -1.76 -18.17
N PHE A 275 3.13 -0.81 -17.63
CA PHE A 275 1.68 -0.79 -17.69
C PHE A 275 1.16 -0.42 -19.09
N PHE A 276 1.68 0.67 -19.67
CA PHE A 276 1.22 1.17 -20.98
C PHE A 276 1.84 0.46 -22.18
N GLY A 277 2.93 -0.27 -21.97
CA GLY A 277 3.63 -1.06 -23.00
C GLY A 277 3.08 -2.47 -23.13
N ASN A 278 3.95 -3.45 -22.98
CA ASN A 278 3.61 -4.88 -23.12
C ASN A 278 2.74 -5.42 -21.96
N ARG A 279 2.48 -4.63 -20.94
CA ARG A 279 1.69 -4.94 -19.75
C ARG A 279 2.10 -6.28 -19.12
N VAL A 280 3.39 -6.37 -18.78
CA VAL A 280 3.98 -7.59 -18.23
C VAL A 280 3.31 -7.91 -16.88
N ALA A 281 2.67 -9.06 -16.79
CA ALA A 281 2.15 -9.56 -15.53
C ALA A 281 3.26 -10.28 -14.75
N PRO A 282 3.29 -10.16 -13.42
CA PRO A 282 4.23 -10.92 -12.60
C PRO A 282 4.11 -12.42 -12.82
N THR A 283 5.23 -13.12 -12.82
CA THR A 283 5.28 -14.57 -12.85
C THR A 283 4.78 -15.12 -11.51
N PRO A 284 3.72 -15.95 -11.47
CA PRO A 284 3.29 -16.56 -10.22
C PRO A 284 4.39 -17.47 -9.66
N VAL A 285 4.73 -17.25 -8.40
CA VAL A 285 5.72 -18.04 -7.67
C VAL A 285 5.03 -18.83 -6.56
N SER A 286 5.50 -20.04 -6.29
CA SER A 286 5.02 -20.87 -5.19
C SER A 286 6.10 -21.87 -4.78
N PHE A 287 5.91 -22.55 -3.65
CA PHE A 287 6.77 -23.64 -3.20
C PHE A 287 6.06 -24.98 -3.34
N ALA A 288 6.79 -26.00 -3.77
CA ALA A 288 6.34 -27.38 -3.69
C ALA A 288 6.07 -27.76 -2.23
N ARG A 289 5.23 -28.76 -2.02
CA ARG A 289 5.02 -29.30 -0.67
C ARG A 289 6.32 -29.97 -0.19
N VAL A 290 6.89 -29.41 0.88
CA VAL A 290 8.08 -29.96 1.54
C VAL A 290 7.66 -30.69 2.82
N PRO A 291 8.04 -31.97 3.01
CA PRO A 291 7.73 -32.70 4.24
C PRO A 291 8.26 -31.98 5.49
N GLY A 292 7.41 -31.83 6.50
CA GLY A 292 7.78 -31.15 7.75
C GLY A 292 7.69 -29.61 7.70
N VAL A 293 7.37 -29.01 6.55
CA VAL A 293 7.13 -27.58 6.40
C VAL A 293 5.64 -27.33 6.24
N THR A 294 5.08 -26.58 7.17
CA THR A 294 3.69 -26.08 7.08
C THR A 294 3.73 -24.56 7.16
N PRO A 295 3.33 -23.84 6.11
CA PRO A 295 3.28 -22.39 6.16
C PRO A 295 2.37 -21.89 7.29
N THR A 296 2.85 -20.96 8.09
CA THR A 296 2.08 -20.20 9.07
C THR A 296 1.46 -18.96 8.46
N TYR A 297 2.15 -18.38 7.49
CA TYR A 297 1.70 -17.27 6.66
C TYR A 297 2.41 -17.31 5.31
N GLN A 298 1.83 -16.73 4.28
CA GLN A 298 2.43 -16.63 2.95
C GLN A 298 1.85 -15.43 2.20
N ASN A 299 2.70 -14.74 1.45
CA ASN A 299 2.33 -13.60 0.61
C ASN A 299 3.49 -13.25 -0.33
N ASP A 300 3.39 -12.12 -1.04
CA ASP A 300 4.46 -11.50 -1.82
C ASP A 300 4.89 -10.15 -1.22
N LEU A 301 6.04 -9.65 -1.64
CA LEU A 301 6.52 -8.30 -1.32
C LEU A 301 6.26 -7.33 -2.49
N GLY A 302 6.31 -7.84 -3.71
CA GLY A 302 6.33 -6.99 -4.88
C GLY A 302 7.64 -6.23 -5.05
N GLU A 303 7.78 -5.48 -6.13
CA GLU A 303 8.98 -4.65 -6.33
C GLU A 303 9.10 -3.57 -5.26
N PHE A 304 8.00 -2.98 -4.85
CA PHE A 304 8.03 -1.87 -3.89
C PHE A 304 8.61 -2.29 -2.53
N GLU A 305 8.09 -3.34 -1.90
CA GLU A 305 8.62 -3.78 -0.60
C GLU A 305 9.98 -4.46 -0.72
N THR A 306 10.32 -5.05 -1.89
CA THR A 306 11.69 -5.51 -2.19
C THR A 306 12.69 -4.36 -2.18
N ARG A 307 12.32 -3.17 -2.70
CA ARG A 307 13.14 -1.95 -2.56
C ARG A 307 13.29 -1.52 -1.10
N LEU A 308 12.20 -1.61 -0.32
CA LEU A 308 12.23 -1.23 1.10
C LEU A 308 13.11 -2.18 1.91
N TYR A 309 13.09 -3.49 1.62
CA TYR A 309 13.98 -4.44 2.23
C TYR A 309 15.46 -4.05 2.01
N LEU A 310 15.86 -3.82 0.76
CA LEU A 310 17.22 -3.39 0.45
C LEU A 310 17.57 -2.02 1.07
N TYR A 311 16.64 -1.06 1.01
CA TYR A 311 16.85 0.27 1.59
C TYR A 311 17.04 0.22 3.11
N GLN A 312 16.25 -0.59 3.81
CA GLN A 312 16.33 -0.78 5.26
C GLN A 312 17.74 -1.20 5.69
N HIS A 313 18.38 -2.11 4.96
CA HIS A 313 19.65 -2.70 5.36
C HIS A 313 20.87 -1.97 4.79
N LEU A 314 20.76 -1.40 3.60
CA LEU A 314 21.87 -0.74 2.89
C LEU A 314 21.90 0.76 3.07
N ASN A 315 20.83 1.38 3.54
CA ASN A 315 20.66 2.83 3.66
C ASN A 315 20.97 3.60 2.35
N ASP A 316 20.70 2.96 1.20
CA ASP A 316 20.89 3.51 -0.14
C ASP A 316 19.59 3.33 -0.95
N ALA A 317 18.72 4.34 -0.90
CA ALA A 317 17.43 4.30 -1.59
C ALA A 317 17.58 4.19 -3.12
N ALA A 318 18.56 4.89 -3.71
CA ALA A 318 18.79 4.84 -5.15
C ALA A 318 19.38 3.49 -5.59
N GLY A 319 20.31 2.93 -4.81
CA GLY A 319 20.85 1.59 -5.03
C GLY A 319 19.78 0.50 -4.88
N ALA A 320 18.95 0.61 -3.84
CA ALA A 320 17.83 -0.30 -3.61
C ALA A 320 16.82 -0.28 -4.78
N SER A 321 16.47 0.91 -5.27
CA SER A 321 15.59 1.05 -6.44
C SER A 321 16.18 0.42 -7.70
N ARG A 322 17.48 0.64 -7.99
CA ARG A 322 18.15 0.01 -9.13
C ARG A 322 18.22 -1.51 -9.01
N ALA A 323 18.57 -2.01 -7.82
CA ALA A 323 18.74 -3.45 -7.60
C ALA A 323 17.40 -4.21 -7.59
N ALA A 324 16.29 -3.59 -7.27
CA ALA A 324 14.96 -4.18 -7.37
C ALA A 324 14.33 -4.03 -8.77
N SER A 325 14.87 -3.16 -9.61
CA SER A 325 14.37 -2.97 -10.98
C SER A 325 14.58 -4.25 -11.81
N GLY A 326 13.54 -4.63 -12.55
CA GLY A 326 13.52 -5.91 -13.26
C GLY A 326 12.99 -7.09 -12.42
N TRP A 327 12.43 -6.80 -11.25
CA TRP A 327 11.56 -7.75 -10.53
C TRP A 327 10.42 -8.22 -11.44
N ASN A 328 10.09 -9.51 -11.37
CA ASN A 328 9.03 -10.09 -12.20
C ASN A 328 8.14 -11.08 -11.44
N GLY A 329 8.16 -11.04 -10.14
CA GLY A 329 7.34 -11.87 -9.26
C GLY A 329 8.11 -12.38 -8.06
N ASP A 330 7.43 -12.63 -6.98
CA ASP A 330 8.00 -13.25 -5.79
C ASP A 330 6.92 -13.94 -4.97
N TRP A 331 7.35 -14.74 -4.01
CA TRP A 331 6.51 -15.33 -3.01
C TRP A 331 7.34 -15.71 -1.79
N TYR A 332 6.82 -15.44 -0.60
CA TYR A 332 7.43 -15.92 0.63
C TYR A 332 6.46 -16.76 1.45
N ILE A 333 7.01 -17.64 2.24
CA ILE A 333 6.30 -18.38 3.29
C ILE A 333 7.05 -18.25 4.61
N THR A 334 6.34 -18.02 5.70
CA THR A 334 6.86 -18.22 7.05
C THR A 334 6.41 -19.58 7.57
N PHE A 335 7.24 -20.22 8.37
CA PHE A 335 6.96 -21.53 8.94
C PHE A 335 7.68 -21.70 10.28
N ASN A 336 7.24 -22.68 11.10
CA ASN A 336 7.89 -22.97 12.36
C ASN A 336 8.88 -24.13 12.21
N THR A 337 10.02 -23.98 12.88
CA THR A 337 11.01 -25.04 13.09
C THR A 337 11.03 -25.44 14.57
N ALA A 338 11.78 -26.49 14.92
CA ALA A 338 11.95 -26.89 16.32
C ALA A 338 12.62 -25.81 17.21
N ARG A 339 13.29 -24.81 16.59
CA ARG A 339 14.04 -23.75 17.29
C ARG A 339 13.44 -22.35 17.11
N GLY A 340 12.31 -22.23 16.42
CA GLY A 340 11.63 -20.95 16.21
C GLY A 340 11.20 -20.73 14.76
N PRO A 341 10.69 -19.52 14.46
CA PRO A 341 10.17 -19.20 13.13
C PRO A 341 11.27 -19.06 12.08
N ALA A 342 10.92 -19.35 10.85
CA ALA A 342 11.77 -19.28 9.67
C ALA A 342 11.00 -18.69 8.50
N ILE A 343 11.72 -18.24 7.48
CA ILE A 343 11.15 -17.71 6.23
C ILE A 343 11.90 -18.30 5.02
N ALA A 344 11.15 -18.56 3.95
CA ALA A 344 11.71 -18.78 2.62
C ALA A 344 11.05 -17.75 1.68
N TRP A 345 11.89 -17.01 0.94
CA TRP A 345 11.47 -15.99 -0.02
C TRP A 345 12.14 -16.21 -1.36
N ALA A 346 11.36 -16.54 -2.39
CA ALA A 346 11.81 -16.72 -3.76
C ALA A 346 11.34 -15.55 -4.64
N SER A 347 12.26 -14.93 -5.38
CA SER A 347 12.00 -13.86 -6.33
C SER A 347 12.46 -14.24 -7.75
N VAL A 348 11.68 -13.81 -8.74
CA VAL A 348 11.91 -14.04 -10.17
C VAL A 348 12.27 -12.72 -10.84
N TRP A 349 13.17 -12.77 -11.78
CA TRP A 349 13.74 -11.58 -12.42
C TRP A 349 13.57 -11.61 -13.94
N GLN A 350 13.44 -10.42 -14.54
CA GLN A 350 13.27 -10.29 -16.00
C GLN A 350 14.49 -10.76 -16.78
N THR A 351 15.69 -10.56 -16.23
CA THR A 351 16.96 -10.93 -16.86
C THR A 351 17.94 -11.52 -15.86
N PRO A 352 18.91 -12.34 -16.34
CA PRO A 352 20.00 -12.83 -15.48
C PRO A 352 20.85 -11.71 -14.85
N ALA A 353 21.00 -10.56 -15.53
CA ALA A 353 21.72 -9.41 -14.99
C ALA A 353 20.97 -8.80 -13.81
N ALA A 354 19.65 -8.57 -13.93
CA ALA A 354 18.84 -8.07 -12.83
C ALA A 354 18.85 -9.01 -11.62
N ALA A 355 18.78 -10.32 -11.85
CA ALA A 355 18.90 -11.32 -10.77
C ALA A 355 20.26 -11.27 -10.08
N ALA A 356 21.36 -11.09 -10.84
CA ALA A 356 22.70 -10.99 -10.29
C ALA A 356 22.89 -9.71 -9.47
N ASP A 357 22.36 -8.56 -9.91
CA ASP A 357 22.41 -7.29 -9.18
C ASP A 357 21.62 -7.37 -7.89
N PHE A 358 20.43 -7.97 -7.93
CA PHE A 358 19.63 -8.21 -6.73
C PHE A 358 20.32 -9.20 -5.77
N TYR A 359 20.82 -10.32 -6.26
CA TYR A 359 21.55 -11.31 -5.48
C TYR A 359 22.72 -10.69 -4.71
N ALA A 360 23.57 -9.90 -5.41
CA ALA A 360 24.70 -9.21 -4.80
C ALA A 360 24.26 -8.16 -3.77
N SER A 361 23.13 -7.49 -4.01
CA SER A 361 22.56 -6.51 -3.07
C SER A 361 21.94 -7.19 -1.85
N MET A 362 21.26 -8.32 -2.04
CA MET A 362 20.71 -9.13 -0.95
C MET A 362 21.83 -9.69 -0.06
N GLN A 363 22.93 -10.19 -0.63
CA GLN A 363 24.08 -10.64 0.16
C GLN A 363 24.60 -9.51 1.06
N ARG A 364 24.81 -8.31 0.51
CA ARG A 364 25.25 -7.15 1.30
C ARG A 364 24.21 -6.75 2.36
N ALA A 365 22.92 -6.87 2.07
CA ALA A 365 21.85 -6.58 3.03
C ALA A 365 21.87 -7.57 4.19
N GLU A 366 22.05 -8.85 3.92
CA GLU A 366 22.16 -9.88 4.97
C GLU A 366 23.45 -9.76 5.76
N ASP A 367 24.59 -9.48 5.12
CA ASP A 367 25.85 -9.17 5.82
C ASP A 367 25.67 -7.98 6.79
N ALA A 368 24.93 -6.95 6.39
CA ALA A 368 24.64 -5.78 7.24
C ALA A 368 23.70 -6.07 8.41
N ARG A 369 22.86 -7.11 8.32
CA ARG A 369 21.99 -7.56 9.42
C ARG A 369 22.73 -8.34 10.50
N GLU A 370 23.94 -8.84 10.21
CA GLU A 370 24.72 -9.69 11.12
C GLU A 370 23.91 -10.88 11.68
N PRO A 371 23.31 -11.72 10.84
CA PRO A 371 22.35 -12.75 11.28
C PRO A 371 22.94 -13.76 12.23
N ALA A 372 24.24 -14.09 12.08
CA ALA A 372 24.92 -15.01 12.97
C ALA A 372 25.00 -14.46 14.41
N ALA A 373 25.11 -13.13 14.59
CA ALA A 373 25.08 -12.49 15.91
C ALA A 373 23.68 -12.57 16.53
N ASN A 374 22.62 -12.65 15.71
CA ASN A 374 21.23 -12.82 16.14
C ASN A 374 20.79 -14.29 16.27
N GLY A 375 21.72 -15.25 16.16
CA GLY A 375 21.42 -16.67 16.26
C GLY A 375 20.63 -17.22 15.07
N ARG A 376 20.81 -16.64 13.87
CA ARG A 376 20.17 -17.04 12.62
C ARG A 376 21.19 -17.45 11.56
N VAL A 377 20.73 -18.15 10.53
CA VAL A 377 21.53 -18.57 9.39
C VAL A 377 20.72 -18.34 8.14
N GLU A 378 21.23 -17.48 7.24
CA GLU A 378 20.68 -17.25 5.92
C GLU A 378 21.43 -18.05 4.87
N GLN A 379 20.64 -18.59 3.93
CA GLN A 379 21.15 -19.21 2.71
C GLN A 379 20.52 -18.49 1.52
N ILE A 380 21.38 -17.86 0.71
CA ILE A 380 20.96 -17.21 -0.52
C ILE A 380 21.46 -18.05 -1.69
N THR A 381 20.55 -18.48 -2.54
CA THR A 381 20.86 -19.28 -3.75
C THR A 381 20.28 -18.62 -4.97
N THR A 382 20.94 -18.77 -6.11
CA THR A 382 20.43 -18.34 -7.42
C THR A 382 20.51 -19.48 -8.41
N ALA A 383 19.47 -19.63 -9.22
CA ALA A 383 19.43 -20.62 -10.31
C ALA A 383 18.40 -20.22 -11.37
N GLU A 384 18.45 -20.88 -12.50
CA GLU A 384 17.37 -20.84 -13.48
C GLU A 384 16.30 -21.87 -13.12
N VAL A 385 15.05 -21.42 -13.01
CA VAL A 385 13.88 -22.28 -12.78
C VAL A 385 12.87 -22.00 -13.91
N GLY A 386 12.51 -23.03 -14.66
CA GLY A 386 11.56 -22.87 -15.76
C GLY A 386 11.97 -21.85 -16.83
N GLY A 387 13.26 -21.68 -17.09
CA GLY A 387 13.80 -20.71 -18.05
C GLY A 387 13.85 -19.26 -17.54
N ARG A 388 13.69 -19.04 -16.21
CA ARG A 388 13.76 -17.71 -15.60
C ARG A 388 14.76 -17.67 -14.45
N PRO A 389 15.51 -16.56 -14.29
CA PRO A 389 16.43 -16.40 -13.18
C PRO A 389 15.64 -16.17 -11.87
N VAL A 390 16.02 -16.94 -10.85
CA VAL A 390 15.38 -16.95 -9.52
C VAL A 390 16.45 -16.76 -8.45
N VAL A 391 16.14 -15.95 -7.44
CA VAL A 391 16.90 -15.81 -6.20
C VAL A 391 16.03 -16.31 -5.06
N LEU A 392 16.58 -17.19 -4.21
CA LEU A 392 15.93 -17.76 -3.04
C LEU A 392 16.73 -17.39 -1.80
N LEU A 393 16.08 -16.74 -0.82
CA LEU A 393 16.54 -16.59 0.55
C LEU A 393 15.82 -17.61 1.44
N VAL A 394 16.56 -18.34 2.27
CA VAL A 394 16.02 -19.14 3.35
C VAL A 394 16.72 -18.74 4.65
N ASP A 395 15.96 -18.19 5.58
CA ASP A 395 16.46 -17.74 6.89
C ASP A 395 15.86 -18.64 8.00
N THR A 396 16.74 -19.31 8.74
CA THR A 396 16.40 -20.26 9.80
C THR A 396 17.17 -19.96 11.10
N PRO A 397 16.65 -20.38 12.27
CA PRO A 397 17.43 -20.35 13.50
C PRO A 397 18.71 -21.18 13.38
N ALA A 398 19.79 -20.74 14.03
CA ALA A 398 21.07 -21.42 14.02
C ALA A 398 20.94 -22.90 14.47
N GLY A 399 21.59 -23.79 13.75
CA GLY A 399 21.52 -25.24 13.96
C GLY A 399 20.26 -25.90 13.41
N VAL A 400 19.47 -25.20 12.61
CA VAL A 400 18.39 -25.77 11.79
C VAL A 400 18.86 -25.77 10.35
N ALA A 401 18.89 -26.93 9.71
CA ALA A 401 19.16 -27.03 8.27
C ALA A 401 17.99 -26.41 7.50
N ALA A 402 18.27 -25.65 6.44
CA ALA A 402 17.24 -25.10 5.57
C ALA A 402 16.40 -26.23 4.93
N PRO A 403 15.10 -26.31 5.23
CA PRO A 403 14.28 -27.42 4.75
C PRO A 403 13.79 -27.19 3.31
N ILE A 404 13.94 -25.98 2.80
CA ILE A 404 13.52 -25.54 1.46
C ILE A 404 14.75 -25.20 0.63
N SER A 405 14.75 -25.62 -0.62
CA SER A 405 15.81 -25.36 -1.59
C SER A 405 15.26 -24.73 -2.86
N ILE A 406 16.14 -24.26 -3.72
CA ILE A 406 15.75 -23.71 -5.04
C ILE A 406 14.99 -24.73 -5.91
N ALA A 407 15.23 -26.04 -5.69
CA ALA A 407 14.51 -27.11 -6.38
C ALA A 407 13.04 -27.22 -5.98
N ASP A 408 12.65 -26.60 -4.87
CA ASP A 408 11.26 -26.58 -4.39
C ASP A 408 10.46 -25.40 -4.95
N VAL A 409 11.13 -24.43 -5.58
CA VAL A 409 10.46 -23.29 -6.22
C VAL A 409 9.68 -23.73 -7.47
N ARG A 410 8.48 -23.25 -7.62
CA ARG A 410 7.59 -23.51 -8.77
C ARG A 410 7.14 -22.20 -9.38
N LEU A 411 7.23 -22.10 -10.69
CA LEU A 411 6.75 -20.95 -11.46
C LEU A 411 5.50 -21.34 -12.24
N GLY A 412 4.48 -20.49 -12.12
CA GLY A 412 3.28 -20.58 -12.93
C GLY A 412 3.40 -19.80 -14.24
N THR A 413 2.43 -19.98 -15.13
CA THR A 413 2.30 -19.12 -16.31
C THR A 413 1.61 -17.81 -15.93
N ALA A 414 2.26 -16.69 -16.24
CA ALA A 414 1.65 -15.38 -16.12
C ALA A 414 0.35 -15.34 -16.97
N LYS A 415 -0.78 -14.97 -16.39
CA LYS A 415 -2.00 -14.77 -17.16
C LYS A 415 -1.89 -13.43 -17.90
N PRO A 416 -2.25 -13.37 -19.19
CA PRO A 416 -2.29 -12.10 -19.88
C PRO A 416 -3.30 -11.17 -19.21
N PRO A 417 -3.04 -9.85 -19.13
CA PRO A 417 -3.99 -8.89 -18.60
C PRO A 417 -5.27 -8.95 -19.43
N GLY A 418 -6.43 -9.07 -18.78
CA GLY A 418 -7.75 -9.09 -19.43
C GLY A 418 -8.41 -10.44 -19.61
N GLY A 419 -7.85 -11.55 -19.18
CA GLY A 419 -8.56 -12.84 -19.07
C GLY A 419 -9.59 -12.78 -17.93
N LYS A 420 -10.91 -12.77 -18.31
CA LYS A 420 -12.06 -12.88 -17.38
C LYS A 420 -12.01 -14.18 -16.60
#